data_d6671749cedd3be4507f0f993c481acc
#
_entry.id   d6671749cedd3be4507f0f993c481acc
#
_cell.length_a   1.000
_cell.length_b   1.000
_cell.length_c   1.000
_cell.angle_alpha   90.00
_cell.angle_beta   90.00
_cell.angle_gamma   90.00
#
_symmetry.space_group_name_H-M   'P 1'
#
loop_
_entity.id
_entity.type
_entity.pdbx_description
1 polymer ?
#
loop_
_entity_poly.entity_id
_entity_poly.type
_entity_poly.pdbx_seq_one_letter_code
_entity_poly.pdbx_strand_id
1 'polypeptide(L)'
;MFKAVAGYYKDNERLRLLVKIIAVWLISRAVMLLMVPVMNLIADEPHQWLYYMNPWDAEWYKGIVENGYQPPKSSGMASWAFFPLYPLVCMAVRLVTMESIDTYAVGMTVSNICIIIAVYYAVKYADIELDMKKYNKKTVEDIIIFLMLAGPFAVYYGAMYTEALFIL
;
A
#
# COMPACT_ATOMS: atom_id res chain seq x y z
N MET A 1 2.01 23.25 26.69
CA MET A 1 2.17 22.73 25.33
C MET A 1 1.42 21.40 25.14
N PHE A 2 1.69 20.32 25.87
CA PHE A 2 1.01 19.02 25.71
C PHE A 2 -0.52 19.05 25.85
N LYS A 3 -1.09 19.81 26.82
CA LYS A 3 -2.54 19.93 27.00
C LYS A 3 -3.23 20.64 25.82
N ALA A 4 -2.57 21.62 25.19
CA ALA A 4 -3.11 22.33 24.03
C ALA A 4 -3.10 21.42 22.77
N VAL A 5 -2.02 20.64 22.57
CA VAL A 5 -1.93 19.66 21.48
C VAL A 5 -2.96 18.55 21.66
N ALA A 6 -3.15 18.04 22.88
CA ALA A 6 -4.16 17.03 23.18
C ALA A 6 -5.59 17.56 22.97
N GLY A 7 -5.86 18.83 23.32
CA GLY A 7 -7.14 19.49 23.06
C GLY A 7 -7.40 19.60 21.55
N TYR A 8 -6.45 20.13 20.79
CA TYR A 8 -6.55 20.27 19.33
C TYR A 8 -6.78 18.91 18.62
N TYR A 9 -6.07 17.87 19.06
CA TYR A 9 -6.27 16.50 18.56
C TYR A 9 -7.69 16.00 18.83
N LYS A 10 -8.20 16.22 20.06
CA LYS A 10 -9.52 15.75 20.47
C LYS A 10 -10.66 16.43 19.66
N ASP A 11 -10.51 17.69 19.31
CA ASP A 11 -11.53 18.48 18.62
C ASP A 11 -11.45 18.37 17.09
N ASN A 12 -10.32 17.83 16.55
CA ASN A 12 -10.13 17.69 15.10
C ASN A 12 -10.38 16.24 14.62
N GLU A 13 -11.60 15.99 14.15
CA GLU A 13 -12.03 14.68 13.64
C GLU A 13 -11.14 14.17 12.48
N ARG A 14 -10.75 15.06 11.55
CA ARG A 14 -9.88 14.70 10.41
C ARG A 14 -8.50 14.25 10.89
N LEU A 15 -7.92 14.96 11.84
CA LEU A 15 -6.62 14.60 12.40
C LEU A 15 -6.67 13.26 13.13
N ARG A 16 -7.74 13.00 13.91
CA ARG A 16 -7.93 11.72 14.58
C ARG A 16 -8.04 10.56 13.60
N LEU A 17 -8.80 10.75 12.51
CA LEU A 17 -8.93 9.75 11.45
C LEU A 17 -7.58 9.47 10.79
N LEU A 18 -6.83 10.50 10.41
CA LEU A 18 -5.50 10.34 9.80
C LEU A 18 -4.52 9.63 10.73
N VAL A 19 -4.45 10.02 12.01
CA VAL A 19 -3.58 9.36 13.00
C VAL A 19 -3.95 7.88 13.16
N LYS A 20 -5.24 7.56 13.19
CA LYS A 20 -5.72 6.18 13.27
C LYS A 20 -5.31 5.36 12.04
N ILE A 21 -5.50 5.90 10.82
CA ILE A 21 -5.08 5.27 9.57
C ILE A 21 -3.58 5.00 9.58
N ILE A 22 -2.77 6.01 9.90
CA ILE A 22 -1.30 5.88 9.97
C ILE A 22 -0.87 4.87 11.03
N ALA A 23 -1.51 4.87 12.20
CA ALA A 23 -1.17 3.91 13.27
C ALA A 23 -1.45 2.46 12.84
N VAL A 24 -2.63 2.18 12.27
CA VAL A 24 -2.96 0.83 11.77
C VAL A 24 -2.06 0.43 10.62
N TRP A 25 -1.77 1.36 9.70
CA TRP A 25 -0.82 1.13 8.60
C TRP A 25 0.57 0.77 9.13
N LEU A 26 1.13 1.54 10.07
CA LEU A 26 2.44 1.25 10.67
C LEU A 26 2.47 -0.11 11.35
N ILE A 27 1.46 -0.44 12.14
CA ILE A 27 1.36 -1.73 12.83
C ILE A 27 1.30 -2.86 11.80
N SER A 28 0.46 -2.74 10.78
CA SER A 28 0.33 -3.74 9.71
C SER A 28 1.67 -3.96 8.99
N ARG A 29 2.37 -2.90 8.62
CA ARG A 29 3.69 -3.01 7.94
C ARG A 29 4.76 -3.58 8.88
N ALA A 30 4.75 -3.20 10.15
CA ALA A 30 5.66 -3.77 11.13
C ALA A 30 5.44 -5.28 11.31
N VAL A 31 4.18 -5.73 11.39
CA VAL A 31 3.86 -7.17 11.45
C VAL A 31 4.37 -7.91 10.20
N MET A 32 4.14 -7.35 9.00
CA MET A 32 4.66 -7.95 7.77
C MET A 32 6.19 -8.06 7.77
N LEU A 33 6.89 -7.01 8.19
CA LEU A 33 8.36 -7.01 8.28
C LEU A 33 8.87 -8.03 9.32
N LEU A 34 8.17 -8.21 10.43
CA LEU A 34 8.51 -9.21 11.45
C LEU A 34 8.36 -10.65 10.93
N MET A 35 7.59 -10.87 9.86
CA MET A 35 7.50 -12.19 9.22
C MET A 35 8.72 -12.53 8.35
N VAL A 36 9.52 -11.56 7.93
CA VAL A 36 10.70 -11.80 7.06
C VAL A 36 11.70 -12.78 7.68
N PRO A 37 12.12 -12.65 8.95
CA PRO A 37 12.99 -13.65 9.58
C PRO A 37 12.37 -15.05 9.60
N VAL A 38 11.05 -15.15 9.82
CA VAL A 38 10.34 -16.44 9.82
C VAL A 38 10.36 -17.05 8.43
N MET A 39 10.11 -16.27 7.39
CA MET A 39 10.19 -16.71 6.00
C MET A 39 11.59 -17.21 5.64
N ASN A 40 12.63 -16.51 6.09
CA ASN A 40 14.02 -16.96 5.87
C ASN A 40 14.40 -18.26 6.61
N LEU A 41 13.71 -18.59 7.71
CA LEU A 41 13.94 -19.86 8.42
C LEU A 41 13.35 -21.07 7.68
N ILE A 42 12.31 -20.86 6.86
CA ILE A 42 11.59 -21.93 6.14
C ILE A 42 11.90 -21.96 4.64
N ALA A 43 12.56 -20.94 4.11
CA ALA A 43 12.95 -20.86 2.71
C ALA A 43 14.22 -21.69 2.45
N ASP A 44 14.28 -22.35 1.30
CA ASP A 44 15.49 -23.08 0.86
C ASP A 44 16.67 -22.12 0.68
N GLU A 45 16.39 -20.90 0.18
CA GLU A 45 17.36 -19.82 0.05
C GLU A 45 16.84 -18.54 0.71
N PRO A 46 17.61 -17.93 1.64
CA PRO A 46 17.24 -16.67 2.26
C PRO A 46 17.26 -15.51 1.27
N HIS A 47 16.24 -14.68 1.30
CA HIS A 47 16.14 -13.49 0.47
C HIS A 47 16.11 -12.20 1.31
N GLN A 48 16.38 -11.07 0.66
CA GLN A 48 16.23 -9.75 1.28
C GLN A 48 14.75 -9.45 1.53
N TRP A 49 14.47 -8.61 2.51
CA TRP A 49 13.11 -8.24 2.92
C TRP A 49 12.25 -7.67 1.77
N LEU A 50 12.85 -6.92 0.85
CA LEU A 50 12.17 -6.38 -0.34
C LEU A 50 11.59 -7.48 -1.23
N TYR A 51 12.26 -8.61 -1.35
CA TYR A 51 11.76 -9.75 -2.12
C TYR A 51 10.48 -10.31 -1.52
N TYR A 52 10.48 -10.60 -0.21
CA TYR A 52 9.29 -11.15 0.46
C TYR A 52 8.10 -10.18 0.50
N MET A 53 8.39 -8.87 0.52
CA MET A 53 7.35 -7.85 0.50
C MET A 53 6.75 -7.60 -0.89
N ASN A 54 7.36 -8.16 -1.94
CA ASN A 54 6.97 -7.97 -3.35
C ASN A 54 6.84 -9.33 -4.07
N PRO A 55 5.88 -10.19 -3.65
CA PRO A 55 5.71 -11.51 -4.26
C PRO A 55 5.12 -11.42 -5.68
N TRP A 56 5.22 -12.50 -6.43
CA TRP A 56 4.55 -12.78 -7.72
C TRP A 56 4.67 -11.66 -8.77
N ASP A 57 3.57 -10.97 -9.07
CA ASP A 57 3.47 -9.99 -10.16
C ASP A 57 4.29 -8.72 -9.96
N ALA A 58 4.78 -8.46 -8.75
CA ALA A 58 5.67 -7.34 -8.47
C ALA A 58 6.95 -7.38 -9.34
N GLU A 59 7.45 -8.58 -9.67
CA GLU A 59 8.59 -8.76 -10.59
C GLU A 59 8.28 -8.26 -12.01
N TRP A 60 7.05 -8.46 -12.49
CA TRP A 60 6.60 -7.93 -13.78
C TRP A 60 6.56 -6.40 -13.77
N TYR A 61 5.97 -5.80 -12.73
CA TYR A 61 5.94 -4.35 -12.59
C TYR A 61 7.35 -3.76 -12.52
N LYS A 62 8.25 -4.38 -11.73
CA LYS A 62 9.66 -4.00 -11.68
C LYS A 62 10.31 -4.06 -13.06
N GLY A 63 10.15 -5.18 -13.77
CA GLY A 63 10.69 -5.36 -15.12
C GLY A 63 10.20 -4.30 -16.11
N ILE A 64 8.92 -3.91 -16.05
CA ILE A 64 8.35 -2.85 -16.88
C ILE A 64 8.95 -1.49 -16.52
N VAL A 65 9.11 -1.20 -15.23
CA VAL A 65 9.68 0.07 -14.76
C VAL A 65 11.14 0.22 -15.16
N GLU A 66 11.92 -0.85 -15.14
CA GLU A 66 13.35 -0.84 -15.46
C GLU A 66 13.65 -0.92 -16.95
N ASN A 67 12.87 -1.70 -17.71
CA ASN A 67 13.19 -2.08 -19.09
C ASN A 67 12.08 -1.75 -20.10
N GLY A 68 10.96 -1.18 -19.64
CA GLY A 68 9.77 -0.98 -20.46
C GLY A 68 9.02 -2.29 -20.76
N TYR A 69 7.98 -2.17 -21.58
CA TYR A 69 7.20 -3.33 -22.02
C TYR A 69 8.00 -4.19 -22.99
N GLN A 70 8.09 -5.47 -22.69
CA GLN A 70 8.84 -6.43 -23.49
C GLN A 70 7.90 -7.31 -24.33
N PRO A 71 8.31 -7.71 -25.55
CA PRO A 71 7.56 -8.66 -26.35
C PRO A 71 7.43 -10.01 -25.65
N PRO A 72 6.48 -10.88 -26.09
CA PRO A 72 6.34 -12.21 -25.52
C PRO A 72 7.64 -13.01 -25.59
N LYS A 73 8.01 -13.63 -24.47
CA LYS A 73 9.10 -14.61 -24.45
C LYS A 73 8.63 -15.92 -25.13
N SER A 74 9.56 -16.84 -25.38
CA SER A 74 9.27 -18.17 -25.93
C SER A 74 8.25 -18.96 -25.10
N SER A 75 8.10 -18.65 -23.81
CA SER A 75 7.09 -19.20 -22.91
C SER A 75 5.67 -18.67 -23.15
N GLY A 76 5.47 -17.72 -24.07
CA GLY A 76 4.19 -17.03 -24.30
C GLY A 76 3.84 -15.96 -23.27
N MET A 77 4.60 -15.81 -22.20
CA MET A 77 4.36 -14.78 -21.19
C MET A 77 4.86 -13.40 -21.66
N ALA A 78 4.04 -12.36 -21.46
CA ALA A 78 4.34 -11.00 -21.85
C ALA A 78 3.91 -9.99 -20.78
N SER A 79 4.62 -8.86 -20.70
CA SER A 79 4.29 -7.76 -19.77
C SER A 79 3.04 -6.95 -20.18
N TRP A 80 2.46 -7.22 -21.34
CA TRP A 80 1.32 -6.45 -21.90
C TRP A 80 -0.01 -6.61 -21.14
N ALA A 81 -0.10 -7.60 -20.26
CA ALA A 81 -1.26 -7.77 -19.38
C ALA A 81 -1.33 -6.71 -18.25
N PHE A 82 -0.22 -6.02 -17.99
CA PHE A 82 -0.11 -5.05 -16.91
C PHE A 82 -0.42 -3.64 -17.39
N PHE A 83 -1.40 -2.98 -16.77
CA PHE A 83 -1.83 -1.63 -17.15
C PHE A 83 -0.71 -0.61 -16.92
N PRO A 84 -0.54 0.38 -17.83
CA PRO A 84 0.64 1.25 -17.85
C PRO A 84 0.67 2.33 -16.76
N LEU A 85 -0.46 2.73 -16.18
CA LEU A 85 -0.50 3.87 -15.27
C LEU A 85 0.43 3.69 -14.07
N TYR A 86 0.36 2.54 -13.40
CA TYR A 86 1.18 2.27 -12.23
C TYR A 86 2.69 2.24 -12.54
N PRO A 87 3.17 1.48 -13.54
CA PRO A 87 4.57 1.54 -13.95
C PRO A 87 5.03 2.95 -14.35
N LEU A 88 4.21 3.73 -15.05
CA LEU A 88 4.54 5.10 -15.45
C LEU A 88 4.73 6.03 -14.24
N VAL A 89 3.88 5.91 -13.22
CA VAL A 89 4.04 6.65 -11.96
C VAL A 89 5.35 6.25 -11.28
N CYS A 90 5.66 4.96 -11.20
CA CYS A 90 6.90 4.47 -10.63
C CYS A 90 8.15 4.95 -11.42
N MET A 91 8.08 4.93 -12.75
CA MET A 91 9.13 5.49 -13.62
C MET A 91 9.37 6.98 -13.34
N ALA A 92 8.28 7.76 -13.22
CA ALA A 92 8.38 9.19 -12.91
C ALA A 92 9.06 9.43 -11.56
N VAL A 93 8.72 8.65 -10.52
CA VAL A 93 9.37 8.74 -9.21
C VAL A 93 10.85 8.35 -9.30
N ARG A 94 11.20 7.30 -10.04
CA ARG A 94 12.61 6.91 -10.26
C ARG A 94 13.42 8.00 -10.95
N LEU A 95 12.85 8.63 -11.98
CA LEU A 95 13.54 9.75 -12.67
C LEU A 95 13.80 10.92 -11.72
N VAL A 96 12.81 11.29 -10.89
CA VAL A 96 12.98 12.38 -9.90
C VAL A 96 14.04 12.02 -8.85
N THR A 97 14.13 10.76 -8.45
CA THR A 97 15.14 10.28 -7.49
C THR A 97 16.48 9.92 -8.15
N MET A 98 16.66 10.23 -9.44
CA MET A 98 17.88 9.92 -10.21
C MET A 98 18.27 8.43 -10.10
N GLU A 99 17.27 7.55 -10.07
CA GLU A 99 17.42 6.08 -9.94
C GLU A 99 18.21 5.62 -8.71
N SER A 100 18.34 6.47 -7.69
CA SER A 100 19.11 6.17 -6.46
C SER A 100 18.38 5.23 -5.51
N ILE A 101 17.07 4.98 -5.73
CA ILE A 101 16.21 4.14 -4.88
C ILE A 101 15.90 2.85 -5.62
N ASP A 102 15.96 1.73 -4.91
CA ASP A 102 15.55 0.43 -5.42
C ASP A 102 14.12 0.45 -6.00
N THR A 103 13.89 -0.21 -7.13
CA THR A 103 12.62 -0.16 -7.86
C THR A 103 11.45 -0.72 -7.05
N TYR A 104 11.66 -1.78 -6.27
CA TYR A 104 10.61 -2.27 -5.35
C TYR A 104 10.28 -1.25 -4.28
N ALA A 105 11.29 -0.58 -3.71
CA ALA A 105 11.07 0.45 -2.69
C ALA A 105 10.27 1.64 -3.26
N VAL A 106 10.53 2.03 -4.51
CA VAL A 106 9.72 3.03 -5.22
C VAL A 106 8.28 2.57 -5.39
N GLY A 107 8.06 1.36 -5.91
CA GLY A 107 6.72 0.82 -6.11
C GLY A 107 5.94 0.71 -4.81
N MET A 108 6.57 0.14 -3.76
CA MET A 108 5.98 0.08 -2.42
C MET A 108 5.62 1.46 -1.87
N THR A 109 6.47 2.47 -2.09
CA THR A 109 6.20 3.84 -1.63
C THR A 109 4.96 4.40 -2.32
N VAL A 110 4.86 4.26 -3.64
CA VAL A 110 3.68 4.67 -4.42
C VAL A 110 2.42 3.97 -3.92
N SER A 111 2.45 2.64 -3.79
CA SER A 111 1.31 1.85 -3.31
C SER A 111 0.88 2.25 -1.89
N ASN A 112 1.83 2.44 -0.97
CA ASN A 112 1.52 2.80 0.41
C ASN A 112 0.97 4.23 0.54
N ILE A 113 1.42 5.18 -0.27
CA ILE A 113 0.82 6.53 -0.33
C ILE A 113 -0.62 6.42 -0.85
N CYS A 114 -0.83 5.70 -1.96
CA CYS A 114 -2.15 5.52 -2.55
C CYS A 114 -3.14 4.88 -1.57
N ILE A 115 -2.76 3.79 -0.89
CA ILE A 115 -3.67 3.11 0.04
C ILE A 115 -4.04 3.99 1.24
N ILE A 116 -3.11 4.77 1.80
CA ILE A 116 -3.40 5.69 2.90
C ILE A 116 -4.47 6.72 2.48
N ILE A 117 -4.32 7.29 1.28
CA ILE A 117 -5.27 8.25 0.74
C ILE A 117 -6.61 7.56 0.42
N ALA A 118 -6.58 6.38 -0.20
CA ALA A 118 -7.78 5.62 -0.52
C ALA A 118 -8.60 5.26 0.72
N VAL A 119 -7.96 4.81 1.80
CA VAL A 119 -8.64 4.50 3.08
C VAL A 119 -9.30 5.75 3.66
N TYR A 120 -8.62 6.90 3.63
CA TYR A 120 -9.21 8.16 4.09
C TYR A 120 -10.49 8.50 3.32
N TYR A 121 -10.46 8.40 1.98
CA TYR A 121 -11.63 8.69 1.16
C TYR A 121 -12.70 7.61 1.27
N ALA A 122 -12.34 6.34 1.43
CA ALA A 122 -13.30 5.25 1.66
C ALA A 122 -14.12 5.49 2.95
N VAL A 123 -13.47 5.91 4.03
CA VAL A 123 -14.17 6.29 5.27
C VAL A 123 -15.08 7.51 5.03
N LYS A 124 -14.62 8.53 4.33
CA LYS A 124 -15.43 9.72 4.02
C LYS A 124 -16.60 9.40 3.10
N TYR A 125 -16.41 8.52 2.13
CA TYR A 125 -17.47 8.05 1.27
C TYR A 125 -18.54 7.27 2.05
N ALA A 126 -18.10 6.39 2.95
CA ALA A 126 -19.03 5.66 3.82
C ALA A 126 -19.84 6.59 4.74
N ASP A 127 -19.26 7.70 5.22
CA ASP A 127 -19.98 8.72 6.00
C ASP A 127 -21.12 9.39 5.19
N ILE A 128 -21.00 9.43 3.85
CA ILE A 128 -22.01 10.04 2.96
C ILE A 128 -23.09 9.01 2.57
N GLU A 129 -22.68 7.80 2.22
CA GLU A 129 -23.56 6.79 1.64
C GLU A 129 -24.35 5.98 2.69
N LEU A 130 -23.78 5.80 3.89
CA LEU A 130 -24.42 4.98 4.92
C LEU A 130 -25.26 5.84 5.88
N ASP A 131 -26.43 5.32 6.23
CA ASP A 131 -27.26 5.93 7.29
C ASP A 131 -26.62 5.74 8.67
N MET A 132 -25.85 6.72 9.11
CA MET A 132 -25.14 6.72 10.40
C MET A 132 -26.09 6.78 11.63
N LYS A 133 -27.41 6.89 11.42
CA LYS A 133 -28.40 6.66 12.50
C LYS A 133 -28.61 5.16 12.73
N LYS A 134 -28.44 4.35 11.68
CA LYS A 134 -28.57 2.89 11.71
C LYS A 134 -27.24 2.20 12.07
N TYR A 135 -26.12 2.75 11.66
CA TYR A 135 -24.81 2.17 11.85
C TYR A 135 -23.93 3.01 12.79
N ASN A 136 -23.20 2.36 13.67
CA ASN A 136 -22.23 3.06 14.51
C ASN A 136 -21.06 3.54 13.65
N LYS A 137 -20.89 4.86 13.52
CA LYS A 137 -19.83 5.48 12.71
C LYS A 137 -18.44 4.95 13.04
N LYS A 138 -18.11 4.84 14.34
CA LYS A 138 -16.80 4.33 14.77
C LYS A 138 -16.57 2.89 14.32
N THR A 139 -17.58 2.05 14.39
CA THR A 139 -17.51 0.66 13.94
C THR A 139 -17.28 0.58 12.43
N VAL A 140 -17.97 1.40 11.64
CA VAL A 140 -17.79 1.47 10.18
C VAL A 140 -16.36 1.89 9.84
N GLU A 141 -15.85 2.95 10.47
CA GLU A 141 -14.47 3.39 10.30
C GLU A 141 -13.47 2.27 10.66
N ASP A 142 -13.65 1.61 11.81
CA ASP A 142 -12.77 0.53 12.27
C ASP A 142 -12.73 -0.63 11.27
N ILE A 143 -13.87 -1.03 10.74
CA ILE A 143 -13.99 -2.11 9.75
C ILE A 143 -13.27 -1.73 8.45
N ILE A 144 -13.53 -0.55 7.89
CA ILE A 144 -12.89 -0.10 6.64
C ILE A 144 -11.37 -0.06 6.80
N ILE A 145 -10.89 0.59 7.85
CA ILE A 145 -9.45 0.72 8.12
C ILE A 145 -8.80 -0.65 8.30
N PHE A 146 -9.44 -1.54 9.08
CA PHE A 146 -8.91 -2.88 9.32
C PHE A 146 -8.87 -3.71 8.03
N LEU A 147 -9.96 -3.77 7.27
CA LEU A 147 -10.03 -4.59 6.05
C LEU A 147 -9.04 -4.13 4.99
N MET A 148 -8.87 -2.82 4.81
CA MET A 148 -7.98 -2.29 3.78
C MET A 148 -6.50 -2.28 4.19
N LEU A 149 -6.16 -2.14 5.47
CA LEU A 149 -4.77 -2.02 5.92
C LEU A 149 -4.20 -3.25 6.61
N ALA A 150 -5.05 -4.10 7.21
CA ALA A 150 -4.65 -5.28 7.98
C ALA A 150 -5.44 -6.55 7.61
N GLY A 151 -6.37 -6.46 6.65
CA GLY A 151 -7.10 -7.62 6.14
C GLY A 151 -6.21 -8.55 5.30
N PRO A 152 -6.75 -9.71 4.85
CA PRO A 152 -5.97 -10.72 4.12
C PRO A 152 -5.31 -10.21 2.84
N PHE A 153 -5.90 -9.21 2.18
CA PHE A 153 -5.39 -8.62 0.94
C PHE A 153 -4.49 -7.40 1.15
N ALA A 154 -4.22 -7.00 2.41
CA ALA A 154 -3.43 -5.81 2.71
C ALA A 154 -1.98 -5.89 2.20
N VAL A 155 -1.46 -7.09 1.94
CA VAL A 155 -0.14 -7.30 1.33
C VAL A 155 -0.08 -6.68 -0.07
N TYR A 156 -1.09 -6.87 -0.90
CA TYR A 156 -1.15 -6.33 -2.26
C TYR A 156 -1.22 -4.79 -2.29
N TYR A 157 -1.86 -4.20 -1.29
CA TYR A 157 -1.92 -2.73 -1.16
C TYR A 157 -0.60 -2.11 -0.66
N GLY A 158 0.33 -2.92 -0.18
CA GLY A 158 1.63 -2.45 0.31
C GLY A 158 2.81 -2.82 -0.55
N ALA A 159 2.67 -3.84 -1.39
CA ALA A 159 3.66 -4.31 -2.35
C ALA A 159 3.69 -3.42 -3.61
N MET A 160 4.63 -3.72 -4.51
CA MET A 160 4.71 -3.07 -5.83
C MET A 160 3.62 -3.60 -6.76
N TYR A 161 2.38 -3.14 -6.53
CA TYR A 161 1.16 -3.58 -7.20
C TYR A 161 0.25 -2.39 -7.56
N THR A 162 -0.60 -2.57 -8.58
CA THR A 162 -1.50 -1.52 -9.06
C THR A 162 -2.74 -1.30 -8.20
N GLU A 163 -3.11 -2.25 -7.34
CA GLU A 163 -4.38 -2.30 -6.63
C GLU A 163 -4.62 -1.06 -5.76
N ALA A 164 -3.58 -0.60 -5.06
CA ALA A 164 -3.71 0.59 -4.23
C ALA A 164 -3.98 1.87 -5.05
N LEU A 165 -3.37 1.99 -6.24
CA LEU A 165 -3.63 3.09 -7.16
C LEU A 165 -4.99 2.96 -7.84
N PHE A 166 -5.45 1.74 -8.11
CA PHE A 166 -6.74 1.47 -8.75
C PHE A 166 -7.92 1.85 -7.86
N ILE A 167 -7.83 1.64 -6.55
CA ILE A 167 -8.91 1.97 -5.60
C ILE A 167 -8.86 3.42 -5.10
N LEU A 168 -7.80 4.17 -5.39
CA LEU A 168 -7.67 5.60 -5.08
C LEU A 168 -8.48 6.44 -6.06
#